data_678dfdaa1ce88bd886e05b247455dd96
#
_entry.id   678dfdaa1ce88bd886e05b247455dd96
#
_cell.length_a   1.000
_cell.length_b   1.000
_cell.length_c   1.000
_cell.angle_alpha   90.00
_cell.angle_beta   90.00
_cell.angle_gamma   90.00
#
_symmetry.space_group_name_H-M   'P 1'
#
loop_
_entity.id
_entity.type
_entity.pdbx_description
1 polymer ?
#
loop_
_entity_poly.entity_id
_entity_poly.type
_entity_poly.pdbx_seq_one_letter_code
_entity_poly.pdbx_strand_id
1 'polypeptide(L)'
;MKLQRCDMSETFHGTHVAGIAAGSDQSSKYYGVAPDADIVLVSFSSQNTSVIDGIKYVFDYAESVGKPCVVNISLGTHLGPHDGTSATDRALAELAGPGRIIVGAAGNEGATQVHASKTFKEGDTMMKTMIGFNDASAGAKTARIDIWSDKDAALKVKAVVVDTNDGSILAESSEVATDGAADMKYTFPDGCGVEGNVQMALQVDSHNDRPEVLALYRTSSFDNNRRIGLVVTGSEGSTVHMWNCDVTGNFLSEGKAGWTDGDANYTIAEIGGISPDVITAGSYNTKDSYQNFMGNVYDLNPEVVGNLGERSLFSSCGPTTDGRYKPDVAAPGCAIVSATSKYYQGFFPLTTVDKSSYGNDYYDVNMGTSMSSPFVAGTVALWLQANPTLTPADIRSILNASSRHDYNTGSADSCDRNKWGAGKIDAYAGLQIAAGKTGISDTQADVQLFSITTDRNARTARVMYAAKGNATLSIYTTTGQKVAAKKITASGQTVSLSQLSHGAYVFRLEQGGTAHTVKAML
;
A
#
# COMPACT_ATOMS: atom_id res chain seq x y z
N MET A 1 3.23 35.59 -9.97
CA MET A 1 2.50 34.58 -9.23
C MET A 1 2.87 34.70 -7.75
N LYS A 2 1.96 34.96 -6.80
CA LYS A 2 2.30 34.94 -5.38
C LYS A 2 2.39 33.48 -4.98
N LEU A 3 3.58 33.02 -4.60
CA LEU A 3 3.75 31.72 -3.96
C LEU A 3 2.87 31.70 -2.71
N GLN A 4 1.81 30.88 -2.73
CA GLN A 4 1.07 30.57 -1.52
C GLN A 4 1.93 29.61 -0.70
N ARG A 5 2.16 29.93 0.55
CA ARG A 5 2.79 29.01 1.49
C ARG A 5 1.75 27.94 1.85
N CYS A 6 1.80 26.82 1.19
CA CYS A 6 0.79 25.75 1.32
C CYS A 6 1.09 24.77 2.47
N ASP A 7 2.30 24.78 3.01
CA ASP A 7 2.77 23.80 4.00
C ASP A 7 2.66 24.31 5.45
N MET A 8 1.63 25.12 5.70
CA MET A 8 1.26 25.56 7.07
C MET A 8 0.29 24.57 7.73
N SER A 9 0.10 23.41 7.11
CA SER A 9 -0.88 22.44 7.56
C SER A 9 -0.39 21.64 8.78
N GLU A 10 -1.32 20.99 9.42
CA GLU A 10 -1.11 20.07 10.54
C GLU A 10 -0.34 18.80 10.13
N THR A 11 0.02 18.66 8.86
CA THR A 11 0.74 17.48 8.33
C THR A 11 1.99 17.89 7.56
N PHE A 12 3.02 17.07 7.63
CA PHE A 12 4.26 17.21 6.84
C PHE A 12 4.34 16.18 5.70
N HIS A 13 3.24 15.47 5.40
CA HIS A 13 3.22 14.32 4.50
C HIS A 13 3.75 14.67 3.10
N GLY A 14 3.29 15.77 2.48
CA GLY A 14 3.73 16.18 1.14
C GLY A 14 5.23 16.52 1.09
N THR A 15 5.77 17.19 2.11
CA THR A 15 7.20 17.49 2.23
C THR A 15 8.03 16.20 2.35
N HIS A 16 7.57 15.26 3.16
CA HIS A 16 8.24 13.97 3.35
C HIS A 16 8.27 13.16 2.04
N VAL A 17 7.15 13.09 1.34
CA VAL A 17 7.01 12.44 0.04
C VAL A 17 7.93 13.06 -1.01
N ALA A 18 7.93 14.41 -1.14
CA ALA A 18 8.80 15.12 -2.07
C ALA A 18 10.29 14.89 -1.76
N GLY A 19 10.64 14.87 -0.46
CA GLY A 19 12.00 14.58 -0.02
C GLY A 19 12.49 13.19 -0.40
N ILE A 20 11.63 12.16 -0.35
CA ILE A 20 11.98 10.80 -0.81
C ILE A 20 12.25 10.79 -2.31
N ALA A 21 11.39 11.43 -3.10
CA ALA A 21 11.53 11.43 -4.55
C ALA A 21 12.77 12.21 -5.02
N ALA A 22 12.96 13.44 -4.51
CA ALA A 22 13.86 14.42 -5.09
C ALA A 22 14.51 15.38 -4.08
N GLY A 23 14.61 15.00 -2.80
CA GLY A 23 15.35 15.81 -1.82
C GLY A 23 16.78 16.08 -2.28
N SER A 24 17.19 17.35 -2.35
CA SER A 24 18.44 17.78 -2.99
C SER A 24 19.61 18.03 -2.04
N ASP A 25 19.41 17.96 -0.72
CA ASP A 25 20.52 18.14 0.24
C ASP A 25 21.42 16.89 0.29
N GLN A 26 22.38 16.84 -0.61
CA GLN A 26 23.36 15.75 -0.69
C GLN A 26 24.38 15.75 0.48
N SER A 27 24.41 16.81 1.31
CA SER A 27 25.18 16.82 2.55
C SER A 27 24.50 15.99 3.64
N SER A 28 23.20 15.80 3.55
CA SER A 28 22.42 14.89 4.38
C SER A 28 22.54 13.46 3.86
N LYS A 29 22.55 12.48 4.77
CA LYS A 29 22.42 11.05 4.42
C LYS A 29 20.99 10.66 3.97
N TYR A 30 20.04 11.59 3.98
CA TYR A 30 18.62 11.40 3.69
C TYR A 30 18.16 12.17 2.45
N TYR A 31 19.00 12.30 1.44
CA TYR A 31 18.62 12.88 0.15
C TYR A 31 17.71 11.95 -0.68
N GLY A 32 16.99 12.52 -1.63
CA GLY A 32 16.01 11.81 -2.46
C GLY A 32 16.67 10.89 -3.51
N VAL A 33 15.84 10.06 -4.14
CA VAL A 33 16.26 9.11 -5.18
C VAL A 33 16.76 9.84 -6.44
N ALA A 34 16.13 10.95 -6.82
CA ALA A 34 16.50 11.79 -7.96
C ALA A 34 16.81 13.23 -7.50
N PRO A 35 17.94 13.47 -6.81
CA PRO A 35 18.21 14.74 -6.12
C PRO A 35 18.41 15.94 -7.04
N ASP A 36 18.68 15.71 -8.32
CA ASP A 36 18.88 16.78 -9.32
C ASP A 36 17.63 17.01 -10.19
N ALA A 37 16.48 16.38 -9.85
CA ALA A 37 15.24 16.59 -10.57
C ALA A 37 14.64 17.96 -10.25
N ASP A 38 14.02 18.59 -11.25
CA ASP A 38 13.15 19.76 -11.02
C ASP A 38 11.86 19.31 -10.31
N ILE A 39 11.42 20.07 -9.32
CA ILE A 39 10.25 19.74 -8.51
C ILE A 39 9.11 20.69 -8.81
N VAL A 40 7.94 20.15 -9.15
CA VAL A 40 6.67 20.89 -9.25
C VAL A 40 5.76 20.41 -8.12
N LEU A 41 5.40 21.30 -7.22
CA LEU A 41 4.50 21.01 -6.11
C LEU A 41 3.08 21.48 -6.45
N VAL A 42 2.10 20.60 -6.26
CA VAL A 42 0.69 20.88 -6.46
C VAL A 42 -0.04 20.78 -5.13
N SER A 43 -0.65 21.86 -4.71
CA SER A 43 -1.64 21.86 -3.64
C SER A 43 -3.02 21.61 -4.24
N PHE A 44 -3.75 20.65 -3.70
CA PHE A 44 -5.05 20.24 -4.21
C PHE A 44 -6.12 20.29 -3.10
N SER A 45 -7.38 20.38 -3.50
CA SER A 45 -8.52 20.16 -2.61
C SER A 45 -8.88 18.68 -2.56
N SER A 46 -9.70 18.26 -1.60
CA SER A 46 -10.16 16.86 -1.46
C SER A 46 -11.10 16.38 -2.59
N GLN A 47 -11.21 17.15 -3.69
CA GLN A 47 -12.01 16.76 -4.86
C GLN A 47 -11.13 16.08 -5.91
N ASN A 48 -11.58 14.96 -6.47
CA ASN A 48 -10.85 14.20 -7.49
C ASN A 48 -10.51 15.05 -8.73
N THR A 49 -11.41 15.96 -9.15
CA THR A 49 -11.15 16.86 -10.26
C THR A 49 -9.93 17.74 -10.05
N SER A 50 -9.67 18.20 -8.83
CA SER A 50 -8.48 19.01 -8.54
C SER A 50 -7.18 18.23 -8.65
N VAL A 51 -7.22 16.91 -8.44
CA VAL A 51 -6.07 16.01 -8.65
C VAL A 51 -5.77 15.89 -10.15
N ILE A 52 -6.79 15.65 -10.98
CA ILE A 52 -6.65 15.56 -12.43
C ILE A 52 -6.13 16.87 -13.03
N ASP A 53 -6.70 18.02 -12.62
CA ASP A 53 -6.23 19.34 -13.06
C ASP A 53 -4.78 19.59 -12.67
N GLY A 54 -4.39 19.17 -11.47
CA GLY A 54 -3.01 19.27 -11.00
C GLY A 54 -2.04 18.44 -11.81
N ILE A 55 -2.39 17.19 -12.13
CA ILE A 55 -1.58 16.31 -12.97
C ILE A 55 -1.42 16.90 -14.39
N LYS A 56 -2.53 17.35 -14.97
CA LYS A 56 -2.51 18.01 -16.27
C LYS A 56 -1.59 19.24 -16.26
N TYR A 57 -1.70 20.09 -15.23
CA TYR A 57 -0.83 21.26 -15.09
C TYR A 57 0.65 20.88 -15.06
N VAL A 58 1.02 19.84 -14.33
CA VAL A 58 2.42 19.37 -14.24
C VAL A 58 2.91 18.87 -15.58
N PHE A 59 2.13 18.10 -16.31
CA PHE A 59 2.50 17.59 -17.63
C PHE A 59 2.59 18.71 -18.68
N ASP A 60 1.63 19.65 -18.70
CA ASP A 60 1.66 20.82 -19.60
C ASP A 60 2.91 21.69 -19.33
N TYR A 61 3.27 21.87 -18.05
CA TYR A 61 4.49 22.58 -17.69
C TYR A 61 5.74 21.85 -18.17
N ALA A 62 5.85 20.55 -17.93
CA ALA A 62 6.97 19.74 -18.35
C ALA A 62 7.16 19.76 -19.88
N GLU A 63 6.05 19.66 -20.63
CA GLU A 63 6.06 19.79 -22.08
C GLU A 63 6.56 21.17 -22.52
N SER A 64 6.11 22.24 -21.85
CA SER A 64 6.51 23.62 -22.16
C SER A 64 8.02 23.88 -22.02
N VAL A 65 8.68 23.09 -21.18
CA VAL A 65 10.14 23.15 -20.94
C VAL A 65 10.92 22.01 -21.61
N GLY A 66 10.22 21.16 -22.39
CA GLY A 66 10.82 20.07 -23.15
C GLY A 66 11.42 18.95 -22.31
N LYS A 67 10.87 18.66 -21.13
CA LYS A 67 11.36 17.62 -20.22
C LYS A 67 10.34 16.50 -20.03
N PRO A 68 10.79 15.24 -19.91
CA PRO A 68 9.92 14.18 -19.45
C PRO A 68 9.54 14.42 -17.98
N CYS A 69 8.44 13.83 -17.54
CA CYS A 69 7.91 14.07 -16.21
C CYS A 69 7.34 12.80 -15.58
N VAL A 70 7.53 12.67 -14.27
CA VAL A 70 6.83 11.70 -13.45
C VAL A 70 6.03 12.43 -12.36
N VAL A 71 4.75 12.10 -12.23
CA VAL A 71 3.88 12.60 -11.16
C VAL A 71 3.74 11.52 -10.10
N ASN A 72 3.97 11.87 -8.84
CA ASN A 72 3.73 11.00 -7.71
C ASN A 72 2.40 11.33 -7.03
N ILE A 73 1.58 10.30 -6.78
CA ILE A 73 0.30 10.39 -6.08
C ILE A 73 0.35 9.50 -4.84
N SER A 74 0.65 10.10 -3.68
CA SER A 74 0.64 9.39 -2.39
C SER A 74 -0.67 9.60 -1.65
N LEU A 75 -1.78 9.32 -2.33
CA LEU A 75 -3.13 9.39 -1.80
C LEU A 75 -4.03 8.38 -2.51
N GLY A 76 -5.20 8.10 -1.92
CA GLY A 76 -6.18 7.19 -2.50
C GLY A 76 -7.50 7.20 -1.74
N THR A 77 -8.46 6.46 -2.24
CA THR A 77 -9.78 6.24 -1.65
C THR A 77 -10.25 4.84 -1.99
N HIS A 78 -11.30 4.35 -1.34
CA HIS A 78 -12.01 3.14 -1.76
C HIS A 78 -13.37 3.44 -2.42
N LEU A 79 -13.59 4.68 -2.85
CA LEU A 79 -14.75 5.05 -3.66
C LEU A 79 -14.48 4.77 -5.13
N GLY A 80 -15.21 3.81 -5.70
CA GLY A 80 -15.10 3.42 -7.10
C GLY A 80 -15.19 1.90 -7.33
N PRO A 81 -15.27 1.48 -8.60
CA PRO A 81 -15.49 0.08 -8.97
C PRO A 81 -14.24 -0.82 -8.83
N HIS A 82 -13.09 -0.28 -8.55
CA HIS A 82 -11.80 -0.97 -8.43
C HIS A 82 -11.42 -1.82 -9.67
N ASP A 83 -11.80 -1.36 -10.86
CA ASP A 83 -11.54 -2.01 -12.16
C ASP A 83 -10.85 -1.12 -13.20
N GLY A 84 -10.60 0.15 -12.85
CA GLY A 84 -9.99 1.13 -13.76
C GLY A 84 -10.97 1.78 -14.73
N THR A 85 -12.28 1.59 -14.56
CA THR A 85 -13.32 2.18 -15.42
C THR A 85 -13.88 3.49 -14.86
N SER A 86 -13.52 3.88 -13.63
CA SER A 86 -13.97 5.13 -13.04
C SER A 86 -13.60 6.34 -13.93
N ALA A 87 -14.37 7.42 -13.84
CA ALA A 87 -14.05 8.65 -14.57
C ALA A 87 -12.64 9.18 -14.25
N THR A 88 -12.20 8.99 -13.00
CA THR A 88 -10.85 9.36 -12.55
C THR A 88 -9.79 8.50 -13.22
N ASP A 89 -9.94 7.18 -13.21
CA ASP A 89 -8.97 6.26 -13.82
C ASP A 89 -8.81 6.49 -15.32
N ARG A 90 -9.90 6.74 -16.01
CA ARG A 90 -9.90 7.06 -17.44
C ARG A 90 -9.17 8.37 -17.73
N ALA A 91 -9.41 9.39 -16.91
CA ALA A 91 -8.69 10.66 -17.04
C ALA A 91 -7.19 10.49 -16.78
N LEU A 92 -6.79 9.66 -15.79
CA LEU A 92 -5.38 9.32 -15.55
C LEU A 92 -4.75 8.59 -16.73
N ALA A 93 -5.47 7.65 -17.34
CA ALA A 93 -5.02 6.92 -18.52
C ALA A 93 -4.82 7.83 -19.74
N GLU A 94 -5.71 8.81 -19.95
CA GLU A 94 -5.59 9.79 -21.04
C GLU A 94 -4.41 10.76 -20.84
N LEU A 95 -4.06 11.09 -19.59
CA LEU A 95 -2.94 11.99 -19.28
C LEU A 95 -1.58 11.30 -19.38
N ALA A 96 -1.52 10.00 -19.05
CA ALA A 96 -0.29 9.22 -19.11
C ALA A 96 0.15 8.96 -20.57
N GLY A 97 1.43 8.74 -20.79
CA GLY A 97 1.95 8.46 -22.14
C GLY A 97 3.47 8.52 -22.22
N PRO A 98 4.04 8.58 -23.43
CA PRO A 98 5.48 8.67 -23.61
C PRO A 98 6.06 9.88 -22.86
N GLY A 99 7.03 9.63 -21.96
CA GLY A 99 7.64 10.67 -21.14
C GLY A 99 6.72 11.30 -20.07
N ARG A 100 5.50 10.81 -19.93
CA ARG A 100 4.50 11.25 -18.93
C ARG A 100 4.04 10.06 -18.11
N ILE A 101 4.66 9.86 -16.98
CA ILE A 101 4.41 8.70 -16.11
C ILE A 101 3.71 9.15 -14.83
N ILE A 102 2.75 8.37 -14.38
CA ILE A 102 2.07 8.55 -13.10
C ILE A 102 2.44 7.36 -12.21
N VAL A 103 2.89 7.64 -11.00
CA VAL A 103 3.19 6.65 -9.97
C VAL A 103 2.29 6.90 -8.77
N GLY A 104 1.66 5.86 -8.26
CA GLY A 104 0.73 5.96 -7.16
C GLY A 104 0.99 4.96 -6.03
N ALA A 105 0.47 5.28 -4.84
CA ALA A 105 0.51 4.44 -3.67
C ALA A 105 -0.58 3.36 -3.73
N ALA A 106 -0.26 2.13 -3.32
CA ALA A 106 -1.22 1.02 -3.33
C ALA A 106 -2.35 1.17 -2.29
N GLY A 107 -2.12 1.90 -1.20
CA GLY A 107 -3.01 1.96 -0.03
C GLY A 107 -2.40 1.29 1.20
N ASN A 108 -3.03 1.49 2.36
CA ASN A 108 -2.48 1.02 3.64
C ASN A 108 -3.44 0.09 4.40
N GLU A 109 -4.35 -0.55 3.70
CA GLU A 109 -5.44 -1.38 4.24
C GLU A 109 -5.16 -2.88 4.10
N GLY A 110 -3.91 -3.29 3.76
CA GLY A 110 -3.52 -4.68 3.50
C GLY A 110 -3.62 -5.67 4.68
N ALA A 111 -3.92 -5.19 5.87
CA ALA A 111 -4.23 -5.99 7.06
C ALA A 111 -5.63 -5.69 7.63
N THR A 112 -6.44 -4.91 6.92
CA THR A 112 -7.76 -4.47 7.38
C THR A 112 -8.85 -5.12 6.52
N GLN A 113 -9.90 -5.62 7.13
CA GLN A 113 -11.05 -6.24 6.46
C GLN A 113 -12.00 -5.18 5.89
N VAL A 114 -11.45 -4.29 5.05
CA VAL A 114 -12.21 -3.17 4.44
C VAL A 114 -13.06 -3.59 3.26
N HIS A 115 -12.79 -4.76 2.69
CA HIS A 115 -13.49 -5.30 1.54
C HIS A 115 -14.35 -6.50 1.94
N ALA A 116 -15.49 -6.67 1.27
CA ALA A 116 -16.28 -7.90 1.32
C ALA A 116 -16.91 -8.15 -0.06
N SER A 117 -16.99 -9.40 -0.46
CA SER A 117 -17.59 -9.77 -1.74
C SER A 117 -18.36 -11.09 -1.67
N LYS A 118 -19.29 -11.25 -2.62
CA LYS A 118 -19.99 -12.51 -2.83
C LYS A 118 -20.43 -12.67 -4.28
N THR A 119 -20.12 -13.83 -4.87
CA THR A 119 -20.79 -14.29 -6.10
C THR A 119 -22.07 -15.01 -5.72
N PHE A 120 -23.21 -14.52 -6.19
CA PHE A 120 -24.51 -15.08 -5.91
C PHE A 120 -24.75 -16.35 -6.73
N LYS A 121 -25.43 -17.32 -6.11
CA LYS A 121 -25.71 -18.64 -6.71
C LYS A 121 -27.19 -18.96 -6.56
N GLU A 122 -27.67 -19.94 -7.32
CA GLU A 122 -29.02 -20.46 -7.18
C GLU A 122 -29.31 -20.83 -5.71
N GLY A 123 -30.40 -20.28 -5.16
CA GLY A 123 -30.78 -20.48 -3.77
C GLY A 123 -29.92 -19.72 -2.74
N ASP A 124 -28.88 -18.98 -3.14
CA ASP A 124 -28.00 -18.22 -2.26
C ASP A 124 -27.67 -16.82 -2.84
N THR A 125 -28.71 -16.00 -2.96
CA THR A 125 -28.66 -14.66 -3.58
C THR A 125 -28.60 -13.51 -2.55
N MET A 126 -28.22 -13.80 -1.30
CA MET A 126 -28.16 -12.81 -0.23
C MET A 126 -26.79 -12.84 0.48
N MET A 127 -26.29 -11.66 0.82
CA MET A 127 -25.13 -11.45 1.67
C MET A 127 -25.52 -10.55 2.85
N LYS A 128 -25.05 -10.88 4.04
CA LYS A 128 -25.17 -10.04 5.23
C LYS A 128 -23.81 -9.78 5.84
N THR A 129 -23.54 -8.54 6.20
CA THR A 129 -22.31 -8.16 6.91
C THR A 129 -22.58 -7.06 7.92
N MET A 130 -21.85 -7.06 9.02
CA MET A 130 -21.87 -6.00 10.02
C MET A 130 -20.72 -5.02 9.75
N ILE A 131 -20.91 -3.77 10.11
CA ILE A 131 -19.90 -2.71 9.99
C ILE A 131 -19.26 -2.54 11.35
N GLY A 132 -17.95 -2.75 11.39
CA GLY A 132 -17.12 -2.50 12.56
C GLY A 132 -16.32 -1.21 12.43
N PHE A 133 -15.79 -0.76 13.56
CA PHE A 133 -14.91 0.40 13.66
C PHE A 133 -13.69 0.02 14.47
N ASN A 134 -12.50 0.23 13.92
CA ASN A 134 -11.22 -0.09 14.58
C ASN A 134 -10.88 0.88 15.72
N ASP A 135 -11.72 1.89 15.91
CA ASP A 135 -11.58 2.84 17.00
C ASP A 135 -12.57 2.46 18.12
N ALA A 136 -12.04 2.26 19.32
CA ALA A 136 -12.81 1.90 20.51
C ALA A 136 -13.48 3.10 21.19
N SER A 137 -13.47 4.31 20.61
CA SER A 137 -14.10 5.47 21.22
C SER A 137 -15.62 5.33 21.24
N ALA A 138 -16.25 5.64 22.37
CA ALA A 138 -17.71 5.62 22.55
C ALA A 138 -18.34 6.93 22.03
N GLY A 139 -17.98 7.36 20.83
CA GLY A 139 -18.48 8.62 20.25
C GLY A 139 -19.27 8.42 18.97
N ALA A 140 -19.66 9.52 18.35
CA ALA A 140 -20.27 9.52 17.03
C ALA A 140 -19.37 8.80 16.00
N LYS A 141 -19.96 7.94 15.18
CA LYS A 141 -19.30 7.19 14.11
C LYS A 141 -19.90 7.57 12.77
N THR A 142 -19.04 7.59 11.76
CA THR A 142 -19.46 7.61 10.36
C THR A 142 -18.95 6.37 9.67
N ALA A 143 -19.74 5.83 8.73
CA ALA A 143 -19.26 4.81 7.81
C ALA A 143 -19.77 5.15 6.42
N ARG A 144 -18.88 5.09 5.44
CA ARG A 144 -19.19 5.26 4.03
C ARG A 144 -18.87 3.95 3.33
N ILE A 145 -19.91 3.29 2.87
CA ILE A 145 -19.80 2.00 2.20
C ILE A 145 -20.12 2.19 0.73
N ASP A 146 -19.20 1.78 -0.12
CA ASP A 146 -19.36 1.78 -1.57
C ASP A 146 -19.57 0.35 -2.06
N ILE A 147 -20.66 0.09 -2.77
CA ILE A 147 -21.15 -1.25 -3.13
C ILE A 147 -21.35 -1.29 -4.64
N TRP A 148 -20.64 -2.18 -5.31
CA TRP A 148 -20.68 -2.35 -6.76
C TRP A 148 -21.08 -3.77 -7.14
N SER A 149 -21.97 -3.91 -8.13
CA SER A 149 -22.30 -5.21 -8.71
C SER A 149 -21.84 -5.31 -10.17
N ASP A 150 -22.00 -6.48 -10.76
CA ASP A 150 -21.69 -6.67 -12.17
C ASP A 150 -22.63 -5.84 -13.07
N LYS A 151 -22.15 -5.56 -14.29
CA LYS A 151 -22.95 -4.87 -15.30
C LYS A 151 -24.31 -5.53 -15.50
N ASP A 152 -25.34 -4.70 -15.61
CA ASP A 152 -26.74 -5.09 -15.81
C ASP A 152 -27.33 -6.03 -14.73
N ALA A 153 -26.63 -6.23 -13.61
CA ALA A 153 -27.13 -7.06 -12.51
C ALA A 153 -28.20 -6.34 -11.69
N ALA A 154 -29.17 -7.09 -11.20
CA ALA A 154 -30.04 -6.56 -10.16
C ALA A 154 -29.27 -6.46 -8.84
N LEU A 155 -29.43 -5.33 -8.16
CA LEU A 155 -28.83 -5.05 -6.87
C LEU A 155 -29.87 -4.45 -5.93
N LYS A 156 -29.98 -4.99 -4.72
CA LYS A 156 -30.87 -4.51 -3.66
C LYS A 156 -30.09 -4.43 -2.36
N VAL A 157 -30.21 -3.32 -1.66
CA VAL A 157 -29.47 -3.08 -0.41
C VAL A 157 -30.42 -2.55 0.67
N LYS A 158 -30.34 -3.13 1.87
CA LYS A 158 -30.98 -2.64 3.10
C LYS A 158 -29.93 -2.37 4.16
N ALA A 159 -30.16 -1.33 4.94
CA ALA A 159 -29.44 -1.09 6.18
C ALA A 159 -30.15 -1.79 7.34
N VAL A 160 -29.37 -2.33 8.26
CA VAL A 160 -29.90 -3.06 9.43
C VAL A 160 -29.20 -2.66 10.72
N VAL A 161 -29.90 -2.86 11.86
CA VAL A 161 -29.31 -2.89 13.19
C VAL A 161 -29.36 -4.33 13.70
N VAL A 162 -28.26 -4.81 14.25
CA VAL A 162 -28.02 -6.22 14.58
C VAL A 162 -27.68 -6.37 16.06
N ASP A 163 -28.28 -7.37 16.72
CA ASP A 163 -27.83 -7.85 18.03
C ASP A 163 -26.64 -8.79 17.86
N THR A 164 -25.49 -8.42 18.38
CA THR A 164 -24.27 -9.25 18.27
C THR A 164 -24.27 -10.47 19.18
N ASN A 165 -25.26 -10.63 20.09
CA ASN A 165 -25.37 -11.83 20.90
C ASN A 165 -25.80 -13.04 20.08
N ASP A 166 -26.76 -12.85 19.16
CA ASP A 166 -27.36 -13.94 18.39
C ASP A 166 -27.41 -13.71 16.87
N GLY A 167 -27.06 -12.51 16.41
CA GLY A 167 -27.07 -12.14 14.99
C GLY A 167 -28.48 -11.77 14.47
N SER A 168 -29.46 -11.57 15.36
CA SER A 168 -30.83 -11.16 14.96
C SER A 168 -30.83 -9.71 14.48
N ILE A 169 -31.69 -9.43 13.49
CA ILE A 169 -31.96 -8.08 12.99
C ILE A 169 -33.05 -7.44 13.87
N LEU A 170 -32.69 -6.32 14.50
CA LEU A 170 -33.59 -5.57 15.40
C LEU A 170 -34.35 -4.46 14.66
N ALA A 171 -33.74 -3.90 13.62
CA ALA A 171 -34.36 -2.89 12.77
C ALA A 171 -33.81 -2.99 11.35
N GLU A 172 -34.63 -2.74 10.35
CA GLU A 172 -34.23 -2.70 8.94
C GLU A 172 -34.87 -1.51 8.23
N SER A 173 -34.15 -0.96 7.24
CA SER A 173 -34.65 0.06 6.35
C SER A 173 -35.56 -0.52 5.24
N SER A 174 -36.26 0.35 4.48
CA SER A 174 -36.64 0.01 3.12
C SER A 174 -35.38 -0.27 2.27
N GLU A 175 -35.55 -0.95 1.16
CA GLU A 175 -34.44 -1.21 0.22
C GLU A 175 -34.26 -0.09 -0.80
N VAL A 176 -33.02 0.16 -1.23
CA VAL A 176 -32.72 0.74 -2.54
C VAL A 176 -32.51 -0.41 -3.52
N ALA A 177 -32.98 -0.26 -4.75
CA ALA A 177 -32.99 -1.35 -5.72
C ALA A 177 -32.90 -0.82 -7.15
N THR A 178 -32.23 -1.58 -8.04
CA THR A 178 -32.14 -1.26 -9.47
C THR A 178 -33.51 -1.28 -10.17
N ASP A 179 -34.47 -2.02 -9.65
CA ASP A 179 -35.86 -2.11 -10.12
C ASP A 179 -36.85 -1.37 -9.22
N GLY A 180 -36.38 -0.50 -8.32
CA GLY A 180 -37.18 0.14 -7.28
C GLY A 180 -36.73 1.56 -6.94
N ALA A 181 -36.69 1.87 -5.65
CA ALA A 181 -36.26 3.17 -5.14
C ALA A 181 -34.73 3.33 -5.33
N ALA A 182 -34.32 4.45 -5.92
CA ALA A 182 -32.92 4.78 -6.14
C ALA A 182 -32.27 5.50 -4.94
N ASP A 183 -33.04 6.06 -4.04
CA ASP A 183 -32.54 6.73 -2.84
C ASP A 183 -33.40 6.43 -1.60
N MET A 184 -32.79 6.55 -0.43
CA MET A 184 -33.43 6.29 0.84
C MET A 184 -32.71 7.04 1.97
N LYS A 185 -33.50 7.56 2.90
CA LYS A 185 -33.02 8.02 4.20
C LYS A 185 -33.78 7.29 5.29
N TYR A 186 -33.06 6.68 6.22
CA TYR A 186 -33.61 5.93 7.32
C TYR A 186 -33.04 6.37 8.64
N THR A 187 -33.87 6.79 9.58
CA THR A 187 -33.50 7.05 10.97
C THR A 187 -33.74 5.78 11.76
N PHE A 188 -32.74 5.35 12.51
CA PHE A 188 -32.88 4.16 13.34
C PHE A 188 -33.99 4.39 14.40
N PRO A 189 -34.92 3.43 14.58
CA PRO A 189 -36.02 3.59 15.49
C PRO A 189 -35.59 3.55 16.95
N ASP A 190 -36.32 4.24 17.80
CA ASP A 190 -36.12 4.18 19.24
C ASP A 190 -36.17 2.75 19.76
N GLY A 191 -35.26 2.42 20.67
CA GLY A 191 -35.19 1.09 21.30
C GLY A 191 -34.41 0.03 20.50
N CYS A 192 -33.92 0.32 19.29
CA CYS A 192 -33.02 -0.62 18.56
C CYS A 192 -31.58 -0.62 19.10
N GLY A 193 -31.22 0.32 19.98
CA GLY A 193 -29.93 0.42 20.62
C GLY A 193 -28.84 1.08 19.75
N VAL A 194 -29.25 1.76 18.68
CA VAL A 194 -28.36 2.61 17.85
C VAL A 194 -29.08 3.92 17.58
N GLU A 195 -28.45 5.04 17.91
CA GLU A 195 -28.95 6.36 17.55
C GLU A 195 -28.26 6.87 16.30
N GLY A 196 -29.04 7.36 15.33
CA GLY A 196 -28.48 7.90 14.09
C GLY A 196 -29.32 7.62 12.87
N ASN A 197 -28.70 7.69 11.72
CA ASN A 197 -29.36 7.47 10.43
C ASN A 197 -28.38 6.93 9.39
N VAL A 198 -28.97 6.40 8.31
CA VAL A 198 -28.26 6.06 7.09
C VAL A 198 -28.96 6.73 5.90
N GLN A 199 -28.14 7.17 4.94
CA GLN A 199 -28.59 7.62 3.63
C GLN A 199 -27.97 6.68 2.60
N MET A 200 -28.78 6.15 1.69
CA MET A 200 -28.31 5.34 0.56
C MET A 200 -28.76 5.97 -0.74
N ALA A 201 -27.88 5.95 -1.73
CA ALA A 201 -28.18 6.34 -3.09
C ALA A 201 -27.69 5.24 -4.03
N LEU A 202 -28.55 4.80 -4.95
CA LEU A 202 -28.23 3.88 -6.02
C LEU A 202 -28.16 4.64 -7.32
N GLN A 203 -27.10 4.37 -8.10
CA GLN A 203 -26.98 4.82 -9.47
C GLN A 203 -26.46 3.69 -10.35
N VAL A 204 -26.68 3.79 -11.65
CA VAL A 204 -25.96 2.97 -12.64
C VAL A 204 -24.92 3.86 -13.28
N ASP A 205 -23.66 3.50 -13.14
CA ASP A 205 -22.56 4.29 -13.69
C ASP A 205 -22.63 4.29 -15.23
N SER A 206 -22.65 5.49 -15.82
CA SER A 206 -22.81 5.68 -17.25
C SER A 206 -21.61 5.26 -18.11
N HIS A 207 -20.49 4.92 -17.49
CA HIS A 207 -19.26 4.56 -18.18
C HIS A 207 -19.06 3.04 -18.27
N ASN A 208 -19.59 2.30 -17.28
CA ASN A 208 -19.41 0.85 -17.20
C ASN A 208 -20.73 0.07 -17.05
N ASP A 209 -21.88 0.77 -16.98
CA ASP A 209 -23.23 0.21 -16.81
C ASP A 209 -23.38 -0.68 -15.56
N ARG A 210 -22.52 -0.46 -14.55
CA ARG A 210 -22.55 -1.20 -13.28
C ARG A 210 -23.41 -0.45 -12.25
N PRO A 211 -24.28 -1.15 -11.53
CA PRO A 211 -25.01 -0.55 -10.41
C PRO A 211 -24.07 -0.33 -9.21
N GLU A 212 -24.14 0.87 -8.64
CA GLU A 212 -23.47 1.32 -7.44
C GLU A 212 -24.48 1.72 -6.39
N VAL A 213 -24.25 1.34 -5.13
CA VAL A 213 -24.96 1.89 -3.97
C VAL A 213 -23.94 2.50 -3.02
N LEU A 214 -24.05 3.82 -2.82
CA LEU A 214 -23.31 4.52 -1.78
C LEU A 214 -24.16 4.63 -0.52
N ALA A 215 -23.72 4.01 0.59
CA ALA A 215 -24.39 4.07 1.89
C ALA A 215 -23.56 4.92 2.88
N LEU A 216 -24.18 5.97 3.43
CA LEU A 216 -23.57 6.88 4.38
C LEU A 216 -24.28 6.78 5.74
N TYR A 217 -23.62 6.15 6.69
CA TYR A 217 -24.06 6.04 8.07
C TYR A 217 -23.54 7.22 8.90
N ARG A 218 -24.41 7.75 9.76
CA ARG A 218 -24.05 8.72 10.79
C ARG A 218 -24.74 8.31 12.09
N THR A 219 -23.93 7.92 13.07
CA THR A 219 -24.42 7.45 14.36
C THR A 219 -23.84 8.31 15.48
N SER A 220 -24.61 8.53 16.55
CA SER A 220 -24.18 9.26 17.75
C SER A 220 -23.86 8.34 18.91
N SER A 221 -24.54 7.20 19.01
CA SER A 221 -24.32 6.23 20.08
C SER A 221 -24.69 4.80 19.66
N PHE A 222 -24.11 3.85 20.38
CA PHE A 222 -24.40 2.41 20.29
C PHE A 222 -24.58 1.84 21.70
N ASP A 223 -25.64 1.07 21.92
CA ASP A 223 -25.70 0.19 23.06
C ASP A 223 -24.67 -0.94 22.95
N ASN A 224 -24.31 -1.54 24.08
CA ASN A 224 -23.51 -2.75 24.08
C ASN A 224 -24.18 -3.84 23.24
N ASN A 225 -23.37 -4.63 22.54
CA ASN A 225 -23.84 -5.70 21.67
C ASN A 225 -24.74 -5.24 20.50
N ARG A 226 -24.57 -4.03 20.00
CA ARG A 226 -25.23 -3.52 18.80
C ARG A 226 -24.22 -3.20 17.70
N ARG A 227 -24.63 -3.50 16.46
CA ARG A 227 -23.90 -3.11 15.25
C ARG A 227 -24.89 -2.61 14.20
N ILE A 228 -24.42 -1.71 13.38
CA ILE A 228 -25.03 -1.44 12.07
C ILE A 228 -24.52 -2.47 11.07
N GLY A 229 -25.29 -2.72 10.02
CA GLY A 229 -24.90 -3.67 8.98
C GLY A 229 -25.69 -3.47 7.69
N LEU A 230 -25.41 -4.34 6.74
CA LEU A 230 -26.02 -4.38 5.43
C LEU A 230 -26.58 -5.77 5.11
N VAL A 231 -27.71 -5.77 4.40
CA VAL A 231 -28.22 -6.93 3.68
C VAL A 231 -28.21 -6.58 2.20
N VAL A 232 -27.46 -7.34 1.42
CA VAL A 232 -27.27 -7.13 -0.03
C VAL A 232 -27.81 -8.34 -0.76
N THR A 233 -28.64 -8.10 -1.76
CA THR A 233 -29.20 -9.15 -2.61
C THR A 233 -28.91 -8.82 -4.07
N GLY A 234 -28.48 -9.81 -4.84
CA GLY A 234 -28.15 -9.66 -6.26
C GLY A 234 -28.69 -10.77 -7.14
N SER A 235 -28.52 -10.60 -8.45
CA SER A 235 -28.89 -11.62 -9.43
C SER A 235 -28.01 -12.86 -9.28
N GLU A 236 -28.58 -14.03 -9.53
CA GLU A 236 -27.80 -15.26 -9.66
C GLU A 236 -26.72 -15.12 -10.74
N GLY A 237 -25.51 -15.59 -10.41
CA GLY A 237 -24.33 -15.49 -11.27
C GLY A 237 -23.58 -14.16 -11.16
N SER A 238 -24.18 -13.09 -10.62
CA SER A 238 -23.49 -11.81 -10.43
C SER A 238 -22.61 -11.80 -9.18
N THR A 239 -21.59 -10.96 -9.19
CA THR A 239 -20.73 -10.72 -8.04
C THR A 239 -20.95 -9.30 -7.50
N VAL A 240 -21.08 -9.18 -6.19
CA VAL A 240 -21.02 -7.90 -5.50
C VAL A 240 -19.68 -7.74 -4.81
N HIS A 241 -19.11 -6.56 -4.92
CA HIS A 241 -17.97 -6.10 -4.13
C HIS A 241 -18.38 -4.88 -3.33
N MET A 242 -17.90 -4.75 -2.11
CA MET A 242 -18.14 -3.57 -1.30
C MET A 242 -16.90 -3.20 -0.49
N TRP A 243 -16.74 -1.90 -0.27
CA TRP A 243 -15.64 -1.35 0.52
C TRP A 243 -16.16 -0.42 1.61
N ASN A 244 -15.57 -0.54 2.80
CA ASN A 244 -15.68 0.51 3.80
C ASN A 244 -14.61 1.57 3.51
N CYS A 245 -15.07 2.76 3.10
CA CYS A 245 -14.19 3.84 2.62
C CYS A 245 -13.62 4.71 3.73
N ASP A 246 -14.02 4.47 4.99
CA ASP A 246 -13.48 5.19 6.13
C ASP A 246 -12.29 4.42 6.74
N VAL A 247 -11.24 5.15 7.09
CA VAL A 247 -9.93 4.60 7.52
C VAL A 247 -10.03 3.62 8.70
N THR A 248 -11.04 3.76 9.54
CA THR A 248 -11.25 2.91 10.72
C THR A 248 -12.29 1.82 10.51
N GLY A 249 -12.87 1.71 9.31
CA GLY A 249 -13.99 0.81 9.04
C GLY A 249 -13.56 -0.58 8.59
N ASN A 250 -14.34 -1.58 8.96
CA ASN A 250 -14.18 -2.97 8.51
C ASN A 250 -15.54 -3.67 8.41
N PHE A 251 -15.55 -4.87 7.81
CA PHE A 251 -16.71 -5.74 7.75
C PHE A 251 -16.51 -6.95 8.66
N LEU A 252 -17.58 -7.35 9.37
CA LEU A 252 -17.53 -8.38 10.40
C LEU A 252 -18.75 -9.30 10.34
N SER A 253 -18.56 -10.56 10.72
CA SER A 253 -19.64 -11.50 11.03
C SER A 253 -19.92 -11.60 12.53
N GLU A 254 -19.02 -11.13 13.37
CA GLU A 254 -19.01 -11.38 14.84
C GLU A 254 -19.15 -12.89 15.17
N GLY A 255 -18.71 -13.77 14.23
CA GLY A 255 -18.86 -15.22 14.33
C GLY A 255 -20.30 -15.73 14.21
N LYS A 256 -21.25 -14.93 13.70
CA LYS A 256 -22.66 -15.29 13.59
C LYS A 256 -22.96 -16.01 12.28
N ALA A 257 -23.68 -17.12 12.37
CA ALA A 257 -24.08 -17.90 11.19
C ALA A 257 -24.89 -17.07 10.21
N GLY A 258 -24.54 -17.14 8.92
CA GLY A 258 -25.18 -16.42 7.84
C GLY A 258 -24.77 -14.94 7.74
N TRP A 259 -23.79 -14.50 8.52
CA TRP A 259 -23.11 -13.22 8.37
C TRP A 259 -21.72 -13.44 7.79
N THR A 260 -21.20 -12.47 7.05
CA THR A 260 -19.94 -12.56 6.30
C THR A 260 -18.93 -11.59 6.91
N ASP A 261 -17.70 -12.08 7.14
CA ASP A 261 -16.56 -11.24 7.46
C ASP A 261 -16.02 -10.54 6.21
N GLY A 262 -15.39 -9.41 6.39
CA GLY A 262 -14.59 -8.80 5.35
C GLY A 262 -13.27 -9.56 5.12
N ASP A 263 -12.56 -9.12 4.09
CA ASP A 263 -11.24 -9.62 3.75
C ASP A 263 -10.27 -8.46 3.44
N ALA A 264 -8.99 -8.78 3.31
CA ALA A 264 -7.93 -7.84 2.98
C ALA A 264 -7.44 -7.97 1.52
N ASN A 265 -8.23 -8.60 0.65
CA ASN A 265 -8.01 -8.61 -0.79
C ASN A 265 -8.73 -7.43 -1.44
N TYR A 266 -8.41 -7.12 -2.69
CA TYR A 266 -9.01 -6.01 -3.43
C TYR A 266 -8.89 -4.66 -2.69
N THR A 267 -7.80 -4.48 -1.93
CA THR A 267 -7.57 -3.29 -1.10
C THR A 267 -6.70 -2.23 -1.79
N ILE A 268 -6.34 -2.42 -3.07
CA ILE A 268 -5.65 -1.38 -3.84
C ILE A 268 -6.57 -0.15 -3.95
N ALA A 269 -6.07 1.00 -3.54
CA ALA A 269 -6.84 2.24 -3.51
C ALA A 269 -7.08 2.80 -4.93
N GLU A 270 -8.24 3.37 -5.13
CA GLU A 270 -8.58 4.21 -6.28
C GLU A 270 -7.68 5.46 -6.35
N ILE A 271 -7.66 6.17 -7.47
CA ILE A 271 -6.84 7.35 -7.80
C ILE A 271 -5.36 6.99 -7.99
N GLY A 272 -4.69 6.45 -6.97
CA GLY A 272 -3.25 6.15 -7.01
C GLY A 272 -2.90 4.73 -7.44
N GLY A 273 -3.87 3.80 -7.49
CA GLY A 273 -3.54 2.38 -7.59
C GLY A 273 -4.22 1.60 -8.72
N ILE A 274 -5.45 1.92 -9.07
CA ILE A 274 -6.29 1.04 -9.91
C ILE A 274 -6.10 1.27 -11.41
N SER A 275 -5.92 2.51 -11.85
CA SER A 275 -5.81 2.82 -13.29
C SER A 275 -4.75 1.92 -13.98
N PRO A 276 -5.06 1.38 -15.18
CA PRO A 276 -4.12 0.55 -15.91
C PRO A 276 -2.83 1.28 -16.30
N ASP A 277 -2.83 2.61 -16.42
CA ASP A 277 -1.67 3.41 -16.83
C ASP A 277 -0.93 4.08 -15.67
N VAL A 278 -1.36 3.87 -14.44
CA VAL A 278 -0.63 4.26 -13.22
C VAL A 278 0.28 3.12 -12.77
N ILE A 279 1.53 3.43 -12.46
CA ILE A 279 2.48 2.49 -11.84
C ILE A 279 2.25 2.48 -10.34
N THR A 280 1.77 1.37 -9.81
CA THR A 280 1.36 1.26 -8.41
C THR A 280 2.44 0.65 -7.54
N ALA A 281 2.79 1.34 -6.46
CA ALA A 281 3.83 0.93 -5.52
C ALA A 281 3.24 0.33 -4.23
N GLY A 282 3.53 -0.95 -3.98
CA GLY A 282 3.36 -1.59 -2.68
C GLY A 282 4.57 -1.36 -1.76
N SER A 283 4.45 -1.75 -0.49
CA SER A 283 5.47 -1.51 0.53
C SER A 283 6.11 -2.81 1.04
N TYR A 284 7.44 -2.77 1.25
CA TYR A 284 8.15 -3.79 2.02
C TYR A 284 9.10 -3.18 3.04
N ASN A 285 9.48 -3.96 4.06
CA ASN A 285 10.27 -3.51 5.20
C ASN A 285 11.76 -3.62 4.90
N THR A 286 12.49 -2.51 5.01
CA THR A 286 13.96 -2.45 4.85
C THR A 286 14.68 -2.21 6.16
N LYS A 287 13.94 -2.03 7.25
CA LYS A 287 14.45 -1.80 8.60
C LYS A 287 13.56 -2.52 9.62
N ASP A 288 14.15 -2.93 10.71
CA ASP A 288 13.51 -3.48 11.91
C ASP A 288 13.52 -2.49 13.09
N SER A 289 14.29 -1.40 12.96
CA SER A 289 14.48 -0.40 14.00
C SER A 289 14.97 0.93 13.41
N TYR A 290 14.87 2.00 14.18
CA TYR A 290 15.51 3.26 13.88
C TYR A 290 16.00 3.94 15.16
N GLN A 291 16.96 4.86 15.02
CA GLN A 291 17.47 5.67 16.12
C GLN A 291 17.00 7.11 15.94
N ASN A 292 16.40 7.71 16.99
CA ASN A 292 16.04 9.11 16.96
C ASN A 292 17.25 10.02 17.21
N PHE A 293 17.06 11.34 17.05
CA PHE A 293 18.12 12.33 17.22
C PHE A 293 18.69 12.42 18.66
N MET A 294 17.97 11.91 19.64
CA MET A 294 18.42 11.83 21.04
C MET A 294 19.25 10.57 21.32
N GLY A 295 19.42 9.69 20.34
CA GLY A 295 20.15 8.43 20.48
C GLY A 295 19.31 7.25 20.96
N ASN A 296 18.01 7.40 21.18
CA ASN A 296 17.14 6.30 21.55
C ASN A 296 16.84 5.41 20.35
N VAL A 297 16.90 4.11 20.52
CA VAL A 297 16.56 3.11 19.51
C VAL A 297 15.13 2.66 19.72
N TYR A 298 14.36 2.60 18.64
CA TYR A 298 12.99 2.12 18.59
C TYR A 298 12.90 0.92 17.66
N ASP A 299 12.60 -0.23 18.22
CA ASP A 299 12.33 -1.44 17.45
C ASP A 299 10.91 -1.36 16.88
N LEU A 300 10.76 -1.76 15.62
CA LEU A 300 9.46 -1.89 14.98
C LEU A 300 8.79 -3.18 15.43
N ASN A 301 7.50 -3.10 15.77
CA ASN A 301 6.74 -4.29 16.14
C ASN A 301 6.41 -5.14 14.90
N PRO A 302 6.97 -6.36 14.74
CA PRO A 302 6.70 -7.20 13.58
C PRO A 302 5.23 -7.63 13.45
N GLU A 303 4.46 -7.65 14.54
CA GLU A 303 3.02 -7.95 14.51
C GLU A 303 2.19 -6.82 13.88
N VAL A 304 2.76 -5.62 13.83
CA VAL A 304 2.11 -4.42 13.26
C VAL A 304 2.60 -4.13 11.84
N VAL A 305 3.90 -4.25 11.59
CA VAL A 305 4.48 -3.87 10.31
C VAL A 305 5.03 -5.03 9.47
N GLY A 306 5.21 -6.22 10.04
CA GLY A 306 5.90 -7.36 9.43
C GLY A 306 7.40 -7.36 9.73
N ASN A 307 8.09 -8.44 9.40
CA ASN A 307 9.53 -8.58 9.62
C ASN A 307 10.35 -7.88 8.54
N LEU A 308 11.64 -7.72 8.81
CA LEU A 308 12.62 -7.21 7.84
C LEU A 308 12.61 -8.05 6.56
N GLY A 309 12.49 -7.38 5.41
CA GLY A 309 12.41 -7.99 4.09
C GLY A 309 11.01 -8.49 3.69
N GLU A 310 10.06 -8.60 4.59
CA GLU A 310 8.67 -8.96 4.30
C GLU A 310 7.90 -7.78 3.70
N ARG A 311 6.77 -8.06 3.05
CA ARG A 311 5.78 -7.06 2.69
C ARG A 311 5.32 -6.37 3.98
N SER A 312 5.23 -5.06 3.96
CA SER A 312 4.63 -4.35 5.08
C SER A 312 3.18 -4.81 5.26
N LEU A 313 2.78 -5.18 6.48
CA LEU A 313 1.44 -5.74 6.73
C LEU A 313 0.33 -4.78 6.28
N PHE A 314 0.56 -3.47 6.41
CA PHE A 314 -0.39 -2.45 5.96
C PHE A 314 -0.49 -2.34 4.43
N SER A 315 0.51 -2.79 3.66
CA SER A 315 0.51 -2.60 2.21
C SER A 315 -0.70 -3.26 1.56
N SER A 316 -1.55 -2.45 0.94
CA SER A 316 -2.71 -2.93 0.19
C SER A 316 -2.29 -3.89 -0.94
N CYS A 317 -3.19 -4.78 -1.31
CA CYS A 317 -2.94 -5.80 -2.32
C CYS A 317 -4.15 -6.01 -3.25
N GLY A 318 -3.87 -6.55 -4.42
CA GLY A 318 -4.87 -6.94 -5.41
C GLY A 318 -5.58 -8.26 -5.11
N PRO A 319 -6.23 -8.81 -6.14
CA PRO A 319 -6.29 -8.27 -7.49
C PRO A 319 -7.20 -7.05 -7.59
N THR A 320 -7.27 -6.41 -8.76
CA THR A 320 -8.38 -5.52 -9.11
C THR A 320 -9.64 -6.31 -9.42
N THR A 321 -10.83 -5.70 -9.42
CA THR A 321 -12.08 -6.45 -9.66
C THR A 321 -12.21 -6.97 -11.09
N ASP A 322 -11.45 -6.42 -12.04
CA ASP A 322 -11.29 -6.94 -13.41
C ASP A 322 -10.16 -7.99 -13.54
N GLY A 323 -9.55 -8.41 -12.43
CA GLY A 323 -8.58 -9.49 -12.37
C GLY A 323 -7.12 -9.14 -12.70
N ARG A 324 -6.78 -7.86 -12.86
CA ARG A 324 -5.38 -7.44 -13.05
C ARG A 324 -4.59 -7.57 -11.75
N TYR A 325 -3.31 -7.92 -11.88
CA TYR A 325 -2.39 -7.88 -10.76
C TYR A 325 -2.03 -6.42 -10.40
N LYS A 326 -2.12 -6.11 -9.13
CA LYS A 326 -1.64 -4.89 -8.48
C LYS A 326 -1.12 -5.24 -7.07
N PRO A 327 -0.09 -4.53 -6.55
CA PRO A 327 0.64 -3.40 -7.13
C PRO A 327 1.48 -3.84 -8.34
N ASP A 328 2.10 -2.87 -9.08
CA ASP A 328 3.05 -3.20 -10.16
C ASP A 328 4.42 -3.63 -9.61
N VAL A 329 4.82 -3.08 -8.45
CA VAL A 329 6.12 -3.36 -7.82
C VAL A 329 6.06 -3.06 -6.32
N ALA A 330 6.91 -3.70 -5.53
CA ALA A 330 7.12 -3.37 -4.12
C ALA A 330 8.40 -2.53 -3.93
N ALA A 331 8.30 -1.47 -3.13
CA ALA A 331 9.41 -0.58 -2.80
C ALA A 331 9.51 -0.33 -1.28
N PRO A 332 10.63 0.18 -0.77
CA PRO A 332 10.77 0.53 0.64
C PRO A 332 9.70 1.52 1.08
N GLY A 333 8.92 1.18 2.14
CA GLY A 333 7.85 2.06 2.62
C GLY A 333 7.65 2.04 4.14
N CYS A 334 8.39 1.20 4.87
CA CYS A 334 8.32 1.15 6.33
C CYS A 334 9.57 1.76 6.95
N ALA A 335 9.39 2.64 7.93
CA ALA A 335 10.43 3.39 8.63
C ALA A 335 11.35 4.18 7.68
N ILE A 336 10.76 4.90 6.76
CA ILE A 336 11.47 5.73 5.79
C ILE A 336 11.72 7.10 6.39
N VAL A 337 12.96 7.56 6.29
CA VAL A 337 13.38 8.88 6.76
C VAL A 337 13.35 9.86 5.61
N SER A 338 12.73 11.02 5.82
CA SER A 338 12.74 12.12 4.86
C SER A 338 12.51 13.47 5.56
N ALA A 339 12.61 14.54 4.78
CA ALA A 339 12.44 15.90 5.25
C ALA A 339 11.02 16.14 5.79
N THR A 340 10.93 17.00 6.83
CA THR A 340 9.67 17.53 7.33
C THR A 340 9.60 19.04 7.10
N SER A 341 8.38 19.56 7.09
CA SER A 341 8.17 21.00 6.97
C SER A 341 8.56 21.74 8.25
N LYS A 342 9.36 22.78 8.13
CA LYS A 342 9.67 23.70 9.26
C LYS A 342 8.45 24.46 9.79
N TYR A 343 7.36 24.47 9.04
CA TYR A 343 6.10 25.09 9.46
C TYR A 343 5.18 24.13 10.19
N TYR A 344 5.54 22.85 10.23
CA TYR A 344 4.81 21.85 10.99
C TYR A 344 5.02 22.10 12.49
N GLN A 345 3.93 22.28 13.22
CA GLN A 345 3.99 22.60 14.66
C GLN A 345 3.99 21.36 15.57
N GLY A 346 3.72 20.18 15.00
CA GLY A 346 3.77 18.91 15.71
C GLY A 346 5.18 18.35 15.75
N PHE A 347 6.00 18.77 16.69
CA PHE A 347 7.28 18.14 16.92
C PHE A 347 7.09 16.76 17.59
N PHE A 348 7.48 15.69 16.91
CA PHE A 348 7.48 14.33 17.46
C PHE A 348 8.91 13.89 17.78
N PRO A 349 9.42 14.12 19.01
CA PRO A 349 10.78 13.75 19.37
C PRO A 349 11.06 12.25 19.23
N LEU A 350 10.02 11.41 19.19
CA LEU A 350 10.15 9.96 19.02
C LEU A 350 10.54 9.59 17.59
N THR A 351 10.00 10.25 16.57
CA THR A 351 10.20 9.93 15.15
C THR A 351 11.26 10.79 14.46
N THR A 352 11.62 11.93 15.04
CA THR A 352 12.68 12.79 14.49
C THR A 352 14.04 12.11 14.64
N VAL A 353 14.75 11.89 13.52
CA VAL A 353 16.03 11.19 13.49
C VAL A 353 17.22 12.11 13.32
N ASP A 354 17.03 13.27 12.71
CA ASP A 354 18.10 14.23 12.49
C ASP A 354 17.53 15.67 12.42
N LYS A 355 18.39 16.63 12.68
CA LYS A 355 18.13 18.06 12.49
C LYS A 355 19.02 18.52 11.34
N SER A 356 18.44 19.21 10.37
CA SER A 356 19.25 19.76 9.29
C SER A 356 20.28 20.77 9.82
N SER A 357 21.41 20.85 9.14
CA SER A 357 22.45 21.83 9.45
C SER A 357 22.03 23.29 9.20
N TYR A 358 20.87 23.51 8.58
CA TYR A 358 20.34 24.82 8.20
C TYR A 358 19.31 25.42 9.17
N GLY A 359 19.16 24.88 10.38
CA GLY A 359 18.35 25.50 11.43
C GLY A 359 17.15 24.67 11.88
N ASN A 360 15.93 25.04 11.57
CA ASN A 360 14.72 24.43 12.12
C ASN A 360 14.11 23.29 11.26
N ASP A 361 14.85 22.79 10.28
CA ASP A 361 14.40 21.70 9.45
C ASP A 361 14.76 20.37 10.10
N TYR A 362 13.88 19.39 9.98
CA TYR A 362 14.01 18.08 10.61
C TYR A 362 13.84 16.97 9.58
N TYR A 363 14.38 15.80 9.91
CA TYR A 363 14.14 14.55 9.20
C TYR A 363 13.41 13.58 10.14
N ASP A 364 12.25 13.13 9.73
CA ASP A 364 11.41 12.22 10.51
C ASP A 364 11.23 10.88 9.84
N VAL A 365 10.95 9.86 10.65
CA VAL A 365 10.52 8.54 10.19
C VAL A 365 9.02 8.56 9.92
N ASN A 366 8.63 8.04 8.75
CA ASN A 366 7.24 7.76 8.43
C ASN A 366 7.11 6.39 7.76
N MET A 367 5.87 5.86 7.70
CA MET A 367 5.58 4.58 7.05
C MET A 367 4.27 4.65 6.27
N GLY A 368 4.20 3.86 5.22
CA GLY A 368 3.05 3.77 4.31
C GLY A 368 3.51 3.51 2.87
N THR A 369 2.60 3.04 2.04
CA THR A 369 2.81 3.00 0.58
C THR A 369 3.01 4.39 -0.01
N SER A 370 2.57 5.44 0.72
CA SER A 370 2.91 6.84 0.45
C SER A 370 4.41 7.13 0.43
N MET A 371 5.26 6.31 1.08
CA MET A 371 6.72 6.41 1.08
C MET A 371 7.34 5.53 0.00
N SER A 372 6.69 4.43 -0.36
CA SER A 372 7.10 3.55 -1.46
C SER A 372 6.90 4.22 -2.83
N SER A 373 5.76 4.88 -3.02
CA SER A 373 5.40 5.55 -4.28
C SER A 373 6.43 6.60 -4.71
N PRO A 374 6.87 7.56 -3.88
CA PRO A 374 7.89 8.54 -4.27
C PRO A 374 9.27 7.90 -4.50
N PHE A 375 9.60 6.78 -3.84
CA PHE A 375 10.81 6.03 -4.16
C PHE A 375 10.75 5.50 -5.60
N VAL A 376 9.62 4.93 -6.01
CA VAL A 376 9.40 4.47 -7.39
C VAL A 376 9.39 5.66 -8.34
N ALA A 377 8.75 6.77 -7.99
CA ALA A 377 8.71 7.98 -8.84
C ALA A 377 10.10 8.55 -9.08
N GLY A 378 10.95 8.68 -8.05
CA GLY A 378 12.35 9.09 -8.21
C GLY A 378 13.14 8.11 -9.08
N THR A 379 12.92 6.80 -8.90
CA THR A 379 13.54 5.78 -9.76
C THR A 379 13.13 5.93 -11.22
N VAL A 380 11.84 6.13 -11.49
CA VAL A 380 11.32 6.38 -12.85
C VAL A 380 11.87 7.68 -13.43
N ALA A 381 12.05 8.73 -12.63
CA ALA A 381 12.69 9.97 -13.09
C ALA A 381 14.11 9.73 -13.61
N LEU A 382 14.91 8.90 -12.92
CA LEU A 382 16.24 8.49 -13.39
C LEU A 382 16.17 7.67 -14.69
N TRP A 383 15.16 6.81 -14.83
CA TRP A 383 14.96 6.03 -16.06
C TRP A 383 14.53 6.92 -17.23
N LEU A 384 13.67 7.92 -16.98
CA LEU A 384 13.27 8.92 -17.98
C LEU A 384 14.45 9.85 -18.37
N GLN A 385 15.38 10.13 -17.46
CA GLN A 385 16.61 10.84 -17.81
C GLN A 385 17.45 10.04 -18.82
N ALA A 386 17.50 8.71 -18.68
CA ALA A 386 18.20 7.83 -19.61
C ALA A 386 17.44 7.60 -20.92
N ASN A 387 16.10 7.54 -20.86
CA ASN A 387 15.23 7.38 -22.01
C ASN A 387 13.94 8.19 -21.83
N PRO A 388 13.87 9.41 -22.37
CA PRO A 388 12.78 10.35 -22.13
C PRO A 388 11.44 9.98 -22.79
N THR A 389 11.39 8.91 -23.56
CA THR A 389 10.19 8.48 -24.31
C THR A 389 9.52 7.24 -23.73
N LEU A 390 9.98 6.72 -22.59
CA LEU A 390 9.38 5.55 -21.95
C LEU A 390 7.88 5.79 -21.69
N THR A 391 7.10 4.77 -21.98
CA THR A 391 5.65 4.72 -21.71
C THR A 391 5.37 3.98 -20.38
N PRO A 392 4.16 4.06 -19.81
CA PRO A 392 3.77 3.22 -18.67
C PRO A 392 3.98 1.73 -18.92
N ALA A 393 3.75 1.25 -20.15
CA ALA A 393 3.99 -0.14 -20.54
C ALA A 393 5.50 -0.50 -20.53
N ASP A 394 6.36 0.42 -21.00
CA ASP A 394 7.82 0.23 -20.94
C ASP A 394 8.30 0.17 -19.49
N ILE A 395 7.80 1.06 -18.61
CA ILE A 395 8.12 1.02 -17.18
C ILE A 395 7.76 -0.33 -16.58
N ARG A 396 6.55 -0.87 -16.85
CA ARG A 396 6.18 -2.23 -16.37
C ARG A 396 7.09 -3.32 -16.93
N SER A 397 7.48 -3.21 -18.19
CA SER A 397 8.41 -4.16 -18.82
C SER A 397 9.78 -4.12 -18.13
N ILE A 398 10.30 -2.93 -17.84
CA ILE A 398 11.55 -2.75 -17.08
C ILE A 398 11.40 -3.33 -15.67
N LEU A 399 10.31 -3.03 -14.95
CA LEU A 399 10.05 -3.59 -13.61
C LEU A 399 10.02 -5.12 -13.63
N ASN A 400 9.32 -5.73 -14.58
CA ASN A 400 9.26 -7.19 -14.71
C ASN A 400 10.62 -7.82 -15.00
N ALA A 401 11.48 -7.12 -15.76
CA ALA A 401 12.80 -7.63 -16.14
C ALA A 401 13.90 -7.38 -15.08
N SER A 402 13.71 -6.38 -14.20
CA SER A 402 14.77 -5.93 -13.27
C SER A 402 14.45 -6.14 -11.80
N SER A 403 13.19 -6.39 -11.42
CA SER A 403 12.84 -6.53 -10.00
C SER A 403 13.51 -7.74 -9.35
N ARG A 404 13.92 -7.55 -8.10
CA ARG A 404 14.60 -8.58 -7.32
C ARG A 404 13.60 -9.51 -6.67
N HIS A 405 13.97 -10.77 -6.64
CA HIS A 405 13.27 -11.82 -5.93
C HIS A 405 14.12 -12.38 -4.79
N ASP A 406 13.50 -12.73 -3.69
CA ASP A 406 14.16 -13.32 -2.52
C ASP A 406 13.24 -14.34 -1.82
N TYR A 407 13.65 -14.79 -0.66
CA TYR A 407 12.88 -15.74 0.15
C TYR A 407 11.43 -15.26 0.41
N ASN A 408 11.23 -13.95 0.61
CA ASN A 408 9.92 -13.41 0.97
C ASN A 408 9.00 -13.23 -0.26
N THR A 409 9.57 -12.93 -1.42
CA THR A 409 8.81 -12.79 -2.67
C THR A 409 8.58 -14.13 -3.37
N GLY A 410 9.41 -15.13 -3.12
CA GLY A 410 9.54 -16.31 -3.97
C GLY A 410 10.36 -16.01 -5.24
N SER A 411 10.39 -16.95 -6.18
CA SER A 411 10.97 -16.75 -7.52
C SER A 411 10.02 -15.94 -8.40
N ALA A 412 10.49 -15.48 -9.56
CA ALA A 412 9.64 -14.79 -10.54
C ALA A 412 8.38 -15.59 -10.91
N ASP A 413 8.50 -16.91 -11.00
CA ASP A 413 7.40 -17.82 -11.35
C ASP A 413 6.45 -18.12 -10.17
N SER A 414 6.91 -17.98 -8.92
CA SER A 414 6.15 -18.27 -7.70
C SER A 414 5.77 -17.03 -6.89
N CYS A 415 6.10 -15.84 -7.38
CA CYS A 415 5.79 -14.58 -6.74
C CYS A 415 4.28 -14.34 -6.70
N ASP A 416 3.75 -14.03 -5.52
CA ASP A 416 2.36 -13.56 -5.40
C ASP A 416 2.25 -12.13 -5.94
N ARG A 417 1.89 -12.02 -7.20
CA ARG A 417 1.82 -10.74 -7.92
C ARG A 417 0.76 -9.79 -7.38
N ASN A 418 -0.25 -10.29 -6.68
CA ASN A 418 -1.23 -9.45 -6.00
C ASN A 418 -0.65 -8.73 -4.77
N LYS A 419 0.50 -9.18 -4.26
CA LYS A 419 1.18 -8.60 -3.09
C LYS A 419 2.48 -7.89 -3.45
N TRP A 420 3.21 -8.40 -4.43
CA TRP A 420 4.57 -7.97 -4.74
C TRP A 420 4.71 -7.33 -6.11
N GLY A 421 3.69 -7.45 -6.98
CA GLY A 421 3.82 -7.05 -8.38
C GLY A 421 4.91 -7.83 -9.09
N ALA A 422 5.82 -7.11 -9.71
CA ALA A 422 7.01 -7.69 -10.34
C ALA A 422 8.08 -8.16 -9.34
N GLY A 423 7.94 -7.87 -8.05
CA GLY A 423 8.92 -8.14 -7.01
C GLY A 423 9.40 -6.86 -6.30
N LYS A 424 10.59 -6.90 -5.71
CA LYS A 424 11.23 -5.73 -5.07
C LYS A 424 11.98 -4.91 -6.10
N ILE A 425 11.70 -3.62 -6.17
CA ILE A 425 12.31 -2.72 -7.17
C ILE A 425 13.84 -2.76 -7.13
N ASP A 426 14.48 -2.81 -8.30
CA ASP A 426 15.91 -2.57 -8.47
C ASP A 426 16.14 -1.37 -9.40
N ALA A 427 16.37 -0.21 -8.79
CA ALA A 427 16.53 1.05 -9.51
C ALA A 427 17.71 1.03 -10.50
N TYR A 428 18.81 0.38 -10.12
CA TYR A 428 20.01 0.35 -10.95
C TYR A 428 19.89 -0.62 -12.12
N ALA A 429 19.40 -1.83 -11.88
CA ALA A 429 19.16 -2.79 -12.96
C ALA A 429 18.17 -2.24 -13.98
N GLY A 430 17.07 -1.61 -13.51
CA GLY A 430 16.11 -0.95 -14.38
C GLY A 430 16.69 0.21 -15.17
N LEU A 431 17.59 1.02 -14.56
CA LEU A 431 18.28 2.11 -15.26
C LEU A 431 19.14 1.60 -16.41
N GLN A 432 19.82 0.47 -16.23
CA GLN A 432 20.63 -0.13 -17.30
C GLN A 432 19.77 -0.56 -18.49
N ILE A 433 18.60 -1.14 -18.23
CA ILE A 433 17.64 -1.50 -19.29
C ILE A 433 17.12 -0.23 -19.97
N ALA A 434 16.68 0.77 -19.22
CA ALA A 434 16.19 2.04 -19.75
C ALA A 434 17.22 2.73 -20.65
N ALA A 435 18.50 2.66 -20.29
CA ALA A 435 19.62 3.22 -21.08
C ALA A 435 20.01 2.37 -22.31
N GLY A 436 19.28 1.29 -22.61
CA GLY A 436 19.58 0.39 -23.74
C GLY A 436 20.88 -0.40 -23.56
N LYS A 437 21.40 -0.47 -22.35
CA LYS A 437 22.59 -1.28 -22.03
C LYS A 437 22.16 -2.75 -21.84
N THR A 438 21.81 -3.40 -22.93
CA THR A 438 21.50 -4.83 -22.97
C THR A 438 22.78 -5.68 -22.88
N GLY A 439 23.56 -5.51 -21.86
CA GLY A 439 24.86 -6.14 -21.73
C GLY A 439 25.17 -6.69 -20.34
N ILE A 440 24.16 -6.93 -19.52
CA ILE A 440 24.28 -7.89 -18.44
C ILE A 440 23.75 -9.20 -19.00
N SER A 441 24.64 -9.92 -19.70
CA SER A 441 24.46 -11.34 -19.88
C SER A 441 24.32 -11.95 -18.49
N ASP A 442 23.19 -12.57 -18.25
CA ASP A 442 22.97 -13.64 -17.29
C ASP A 442 23.84 -13.63 -16.03
N THR A 443 23.64 -12.67 -15.16
CA THR A 443 23.26 -13.09 -13.84
C THR A 443 21.74 -13.03 -13.85
N GLN A 444 21.04 -14.13 -14.16
CA GLN A 444 19.80 -14.43 -13.46
C GLN A 444 20.05 -13.91 -12.06
N ALA A 445 19.29 -12.89 -11.65
CA ALA A 445 19.31 -12.47 -10.27
C ALA A 445 19.07 -13.78 -9.52
N ASP A 446 20.14 -14.36 -8.98
CA ASP A 446 20.04 -15.57 -8.18
C ASP A 446 18.95 -15.25 -7.19
N VAL A 447 17.80 -15.92 -7.34
CA VAL A 447 16.72 -15.81 -6.38
C VAL A 447 17.44 -15.90 -5.06
N GLN A 448 17.44 -14.83 -4.25
CA GLN A 448 18.20 -14.82 -3.02
C GLN A 448 17.47 -15.77 -2.07
N LEU A 449 17.62 -17.08 -2.37
CA LEU A 449 17.04 -18.20 -1.64
C LEU A 449 17.64 -18.32 -0.24
N PHE A 450 18.36 -17.28 0.18
CA PHE A 450 19.06 -17.22 1.44
C PHE A 450 18.96 -15.81 2.04
N SER A 451 18.45 -15.71 3.24
CA SER A 451 18.44 -14.48 4.04
C SER A 451 18.90 -14.73 5.48
N ILE A 452 19.46 -13.69 6.09
CA ILE A 452 19.89 -13.66 7.48
C ILE A 452 19.19 -12.51 8.18
N THR A 453 18.47 -12.81 9.24
CA THR A 453 17.95 -11.82 10.18
C THR A 453 18.75 -11.92 11.48
N THR A 454 19.41 -10.85 11.88
CA THR A 454 20.24 -10.81 13.10
C THR A 454 19.46 -10.14 14.23
N ASP A 455 19.51 -10.75 15.40
CA ASP A 455 19.13 -10.11 16.66
C ASP A 455 20.41 -9.65 17.37
N ARG A 456 20.60 -8.32 17.44
CA ARG A 456 21.80 -7.71 18.03
C ARG A 456 21.86 -7.86 19.54
N ASN A 457 20.72 -7.85 20.21
CA ASN A 457 20.63 -7.97 21.67
C ASN A 457 20.86 -9.41 22.11
N ALA A 458 20.19 -10.35 21.47
CA ALA A 458 20.37 -11.78 21.74
C ALA A 458 21.65 -12.34 21.10
N ARG A 459 22.30 -11.58 20.21
CA ARG A 459 23.49 -11.99 19.44
C ARG A 459 23.27 -13.31 18.73
N THR A 460 22.17 -13.36 17.98
CA THR A 460 21.79 -14.52 17.18
C THR A 460 21.53 -14.14 15.73
N ALA A 461 21.52 -15.14 14.85
CA ALA A 461 21.08 -14.98 13.47
C ALA A 461 20.08 -16.09 13.12
N ARG A 462 18.93 -15.70 12.59
CA ARG A 462 17.97 -16.60 11.97
C ARG A 462 18.34 -16.79 10.50
N VAL A 463 18.48 -18.05 10.09
CA VAL A 463 18.95 -18.43 8.75
C VAL A 463 17.76 -18.97 7.96
N MET A 464 17.37 -18.27 6.91
CA MET A 464 16.28 -18.70 6.01
C MET A 464 16.85 -19.08 4.65
N TYR A 465 16.44 -20.23 4.10
CA TYR A 465 16.83 -20.66 2.75
C TYR A 465 15.78 -21.60 2.15
N ALA A 466 15.67 -21.59 0.82
CA ALA A 466 14.58 -22.27 0.13
C ALA A 466 14.81 -23.76 -0.14
N ALA A 467 16.07 -24.22 -0.20
CA ALA A 467 16.35 -25.63 -0.49
C ALA A 467 16.16 -26.52 0.73
N LYS A 468 15.69 -27.77 0.54
CA LYS A 468 15.58 -28.75 1.62
C LYS A 468 16.91 -29.42 1.89
N GLY A 469 17.25 -29.62 3.16
CA GLY A 469 18.42 -30.38 3.60
C GLY A 469 19.46 -29.55 4.36
N ASN A 470 20.59 -30.18 4.69
CA ASN A 470 21.66 -29.56 5.46
C ASN A 470 22.45 -28.55 4.63
N ALA A 471 22.83 -27.43 5.24
CA ALA A 471 23.69 -26.41 4.67
C ALA A 471 24.83 -26.04 5.62
N THR A 472 25.87 -25.40 5.11
CA THR A 472 26.96 -24.83 5.93
C THR A 472 26.93 -23.31 5.84
N LEU A 473 26.73 -22.66 6.98
CA LEU A 473 26.84 -21.21 7.11
C LEU A 473 28.26 -20.84 7.53
N SER A 474 28.99 -20.16 6.67
CA SER A 474 30.30 -19.57 6.98
C SER A 474 30.17 -18.07 7.16
N ILE A 475 30.81 -17.51 8.19
CA ILE A 475 30.74 -16.09 8.54
C ILE A 475 32.13 -15.48 8.39
N TYR A 476 32.20 -14.33 7.71
CA TYR A 476 33.44 -13.63 7.40
C TYR A 476 33.36 -12.18 7.88
N THR A 477 34.48 -11.60 8.23
CA THR A 477 34.61 -10.15 8.36
C THR A 477 34.46 -9.48 6.98
N THR A 478 34.25 -8.17 6.96
CA THR A 478 34.21 -7.40 5.71
C THR A 478 35.54 -7.40 4.96
N THR A 479 36.64 -7.79 5.62
CA THR A 479 37.98 -7.97 5.03
C THR A 479 38.22 -9.38 4.50
N GLY A 480 37.21 -10.29 4.57
CA GLY A 480 37.28 -11.64 4.03
C GLY A 480 37.84 -12.71 4.98
N GLN A 481 38.18 -12.37 6.20
CA GLN A 481 38.62 -13.37 7.20
C GLN A 481 37.45 -14.20 7.71
N LYS A 482 37.51 -15.52 7.59
CA LYS A 482 36.50 -16.43 8.16
C LYS A 482 36.59 -16.45 9.69
N VAL A 483 35.49 -16.10 10.37
CA VAL A 483 35.41 -15.98 11.83
C VAL A 483 34.54 -17.06 12.50
N ALA A 484 33.63 -17.66 11.74
CA ALA A 484 32.81 -18.77 12.23
C ALA A 484 32.30 -19.68 11.10
N ALA A 485 31.93 -20.91 11.46
CA ALA A 485 31.14 -21.80 10.62
C ALA A 485 30.12 -22.55 11.47
N LYS A 486 28.90 -22.70 10.94
CA LYS A 486 27.77 -23.38 11.59
C LYS A 486 27.10 -24.33 10.62
N LYS A 487 26.72 -25.50 11.06
CA LYS A 487 25.88 -26.43 10.31
C LYS A 487 24.42 -26.00 10.50
N ILE A 488 23.69 -25.83 9.41
CA ILE A 488 22.28 -25.50 9.38
C ILE A 488 21.53 -26.74 8.88
N THR A 489 20.61 -27.23 9.68
CA THR A 489 19.88 -28.48 9.41
C THR A 489 18.48 -28.24 8.86
N ALA A 490 17.93 -27.03 9.08
CA ALA A 490 16.63 -26.62 8.56
C ALA A 490 16.58 -25.11 8.34
N SER A 491 15.82 -24.65 7.35
CA SER A 491 15.47 -23.25 7.18
C SER A 491 14.69 -22.73 8.39
N GLY A 492 14.95 -21.51 8.80
CA GLY A 492 14.39 -20.90 10.02
C GLY A 492 15.21 -21.19 11.28
N GLN A 493 16.31 -21.94 11.20
CA GLN A 493 17.19 -22.23 12.34
C GLN A 493 17.86 -20.95 12.83
N THR A 494 17.80 -20.72 14.15
CA THR A 494 18.54 -19.65 14.81
C THR A 494 19.90 -20.16 15.31
N VAL A 495 20.97 -19.43 15.00
CA VAL A 495 22.34 -19.74 15.41
C VAL A 495 22.87 -18.66 16.35
N SER A 496 23.58 -19.08 17.41
CA SER A 496 24.24 -18.14 18.32
C SER A 496 25.50 -17.56 17.68
N LEU A 497 25.65 -16.24 17.80
CA LEU A 497 26.78 -15.45 17.36
C LEU A 497 27.46 -14.70 18.52
N SER A 498 27.24 -15.16 19.76
CA SER A 498 27.72 -14.53 21.00
C SER A 498 29.24 -14.34 21.08
N GLN A 499 30.00 -15.09 20.25
CA GLN A 499 31.48 -15.00 20.19
C GLN A 499 31.96 -13.89 19.21
N LEU A 500 31.06 -13.30 18.40
CA LEU A 500 31.42 -12.27 17.45
C LEU A 500 31.19 -10.88 18.06
N SER A 501 32.03 -9.91 17.73
CA SER A 501 31.85 -8.51 18.11
C SER A 501 30.70 -7.88 17.35
N HIS A 502 30.14 -6.76 17.84
CA HIS A 502 29.26 -5.94 17.03
C HIS A 502 30.00 -5.44 15.79
N GLY A 503 29.36 -5.54 14.63
CA GLY A 503 29.94 -5.10 13.36
C GLY A 503 29.28 -5.71 12.13
N ALA A 504 29.75 -5.33 10.97
CA ALA A 504 29.29 -5.86 9.69
C ALA A 504 30.00 -7.18 9.37
N TYR A 505 29.23 -8.18 8.99
CA TYR A 505 29.73 -9.50 8.62
C TYR A 505 29.13 -9.93 7.28
N VAL A 506 29.87 -10.82 6.59
CA VAL A 506 29.42 -11.49 5.36
C VAL A 506 29.09 -12.93 5.74
N PHE A 507 27.84 -13.31 5.55
CA PHE A 507 27.32 -14.65 5.77
C PHE A 507 27.25 -15.37 4.43
N ARG A 508 27.88 -16.55 4.34
CA ARG A 508 27.89 -17.39 3.15
C ARG A 508 27.29 -18.74 3.49
N LEU A 509 26.16 -19.07 2.85
CA LEU A 509 25.51 -20.37 2.96
C LEU A 509 25.91 -21.24 1.77
N GLU A 510 26.40 -22.43 2.05
CA GLU A 510 26.80 -23.44 1.05
C GLU A 510 25.88 -24.66 1.17
N GLN A 511 25.23 -25.04 0.07
CA GLN A 511 24.38 -26.22 0.00
C GLN A 511 24.39 -26.81 -1.42
N GLY A 512 24.60 -28.13 -1.52
CA GLY A 512 24.48 -28.86 -2.80
C GLY A 512 25.42 -28.36 -3.91
N GLY A 513 26.58 -27.76 -3.56
CA GLY A 513 27.53 -27.21 -4.53
C GLY A 513 27.25 -25.75 -4.93
N THR A 514 26.16 -25.15 -4.46
CA THR A 514 25.86 -23.73 -4.62
C THR A 514 26.22 -22.93 -3.36
N ALA A 515 26.60 -21.69 -3.50
CA ALA A 515 26.91 -20.78 -2.40
C ALA A 515 26.18 -19.45 -2.58
N HIS A 516 25.49 -19.01 -1.54
CA HIS A 516 24.82 -17.71 -1.49
C HIS A 516 25.42 -16.84 -0.40
N THR A 517 25.46 -15.53 -0.62
CA THR A 517 26.13 -14.60 0.29
C THR A 517 25.24 -13.41 0.62
N VAL A 518 25.18 -13.05 1.90
CA VAL A 518 24.42 -11.90 2.42
C VAL A 518 25.31 -11.14 3.40
N LYS A 519 25.25 -9.80 3.38
CA LYS A 519 25.89 -8.92 4.36
C LYS A 519 24.85 -8.49 5.41
N ALA A 520 25.17 -8.66 6.68
CA ALA A 520 24.33 -8.22 7.77
C ALA A 520 25.16 -7.62 8.92
N MET A 521 24.49 -6.80 9.74
CA MET A 521 25.06 -6.19 10.95
C MET A 521 24.72 -7.05 12.17
N LEU A 522 25.68 -7.29 13.03
CA LEU A 522 25.53 -7.95 14.31
C LEU A 522 25.68 -6.96 15.45
#